data_a0ae35ac6ef76793c4fab98487d5df61
#
_entry.id   a0ae35ac6ef76793c4fab98487d5df61
#
_cell.length_a   1.000
_cell.length_b   1.000
_cell.length_c   1.000
_cell.angle_alpha   90.00
_cell.angle_beta   90.00
_cell.angle_gamma   90.00
#
_symmetry.space_group_name_H-M   'P 1'
#
loop_
_entity.id
_entity.type
_entity.pdbx_description
1 polymer ?
#
loop_
_entity_poly.entity_id
_entity_poly.type
_entity_poly.pdbx_seq_one_letter_code
_entity_poly.pdbx_strand_id
1 'polypeptide(L)'
;VIVVFNTWRGAAFSMMLFSSAFSSIPPSYFQAADVAGASSWQKFKDIGLPLIRGHIVTDLILITMWTFNTFTPFLLTNGGPSYRTELVSIYNYRVAFNDFQFGKGAAVGVIMMLINLAFALIYLSIGRKKKVR
;
A
#
# COMPACT_ATOMS: atom_id res chain seq x y z
N VAL A 1 -4.31 -10.25 -16.19
CA VAL A 1 -2.85 -10.02 -16.33
C VAL A 1 -2.41 -8.82 -15.51
N ILE A 2 -2.97 -7.60 -15.74
CA ILE A 2 -2.55 -6.35 -15.06
C ILE A 2 -2.66 -6.45 -13.53
N VAL A 3 -3.80 -6.94 -13.03
CA VAL A 3 -4.03 -7.11 -11.60
C VAL A 3 -3.01 -8.07 -10.98
N VAL A 4 -2.80 -9.23 -11.60
CA VAL A 4 -1.82 -10.24 -11.14
C VAL A 4 -0.41 -9.65 -11.10
N PHE A 5 0.01 -8.95 -12.15
CA PHE A 5 1.32 -8.31 -12.20
C PHE A 5 1.49 -7.25 -11.10
N ASN A 6 0.49 -6.40 -10.91
CA ASN A 6 0.56 -5.35 -9.89
C ASN A 6 0.56 -5.93 -8.47
N THR A 7 -0.23 -6.97 -8.23
CA THR A 7 -0.25 -7.71 -6.94
C THR A 7 1.10 -8.37 -6.68
N TRP A 8 1.69 -9.04 -7.68
CA TRP A 8 3.01 -9.68 -7.54
C TRP A 8 4.11 -8.67 -7.19
N ARG A 9 4.13 -7.54 -7.90
CA ARG A 9 5.08 -6.45 -7.62
C ARG A 9 4.89 -5.85 -6.23
N GLY A 10 3.63 -5.60 -5.83
CA GLY A 10 3.30 -5.09 -4.51
C GLY A 10 3.67 -6.07 -3.39
N ALA A 11 3.40 -7.35 -3.58
CA ALA A 11 3.75 -8.40 -2.63
C ALA A 11 5.26 -8.49 -2.37
N ALA A 12 6.09 -8.33 -3.40
CA ALA A 12 7.54 -8.32 -3.25
C ALA A 12 8.02 -7.16 -2.35
N PHE A 13 7.45 -5.97 -2.53
CA PHE A 13 7.75 -4.81 -1.68
C PHE A 13 7.30 -5.03 -0.24
N SER A 14 6.06 -5.45 -0.03
CA SER A 14 5.50 -5.74 1.31
C SER A 14 6.30 -6.82 2.03
N MET A 15 6.76 -7.85 1.30
CA MET A 15 7.58 -8.92 1.87
C MET A 15 8.92 -8.40 2.41
N MET A 16 9.60 -7.52 1.69
CA MET A 16 10.84 -6.90 2.16
C MET A 16 10.60 -6.02 3.39
N LEU A 17 9.54 -5.22 3.38
CA LEU A 17 9.18 -4.35 4.49
C LEU A 17 8.85 -5.16 5.75
N PHE A 18 8.02 -6.19 5.63
CA PHE A 18 7.66 -7.04 6.76
C PHE A 18 8.83 -7.89 7.26
N SER A 19 9.68 -8.39 6.37
CA SER A 19 10.91 -9.11 6.77
C SER A 19 11.79 -8.22 7.64
N SER A 20 12.02 -6.97 7.24
CA SER A 20 12.76 -5.99 8.03
C SER A 20 12.08 -5.69 9.36
N ALA A 21 10.74 -5.52 9.34
CA ALA A 21 9.97 -5.26 10.55
C ALA A 21 10.05 -6.42 11.56
N PHE A 22 9.93 -7.66 11.10
CA PHE A 22 10.08 -8.83 11.98
C PHE A 22 11.51 -8.96 12.52
N SER A 23 12.52 -8.69 11.71
CA SER A 23 13.92 -8.72 12.13
C SER A 23 14.27 -7.66 13.20
N SER A 24 13.47 -6.61 13.31
CA SER A 24 13.67 -5.57 14.35
C SER A 24 13.13 -5.96 15.71
N ILE A 25 12.37 -7.06 15.83
CA ILE A 25 11.83 -7.54 17.10
C ILE A 25 12.96 -8.23 17.89
N PRO A 26 13.25 -7.80 19.13
CA PRO A 26 14.26 -8.46 19.95
C PRO A 26 13.95 -9.96 20.14
N PRO A 27 14.93 -10.87 19.97
CA PRO A 27 14.72 -12.31 20.10
C PRO A 27 14.19 -12.74 21.48
N SER A 28 14.45 -11.94 22.53
CA SER A 28 14.00 -12.21 23.90
C SER A 28 12.47 -12.35 24.02
N TYR A 29 11.70 -11.64 23.19
CA TYR A 29 10.24 -11.82 23.19
C TYR A 29 9.81 -13.23 22.76
N PHE A 30 10.46 -13.76 21.74
CA PHE A 30 10.17 -15.10 21.24
C PHE A 30 10.69 -16.18 22.19
N GLN A 31 11.88 -15.98 22.79
CA GLN A 31 12.46 -16.88 23.77
C GLN A 31 11.57 -16.99 25.03
N ALA A 32 11.08 -15.87 25.54
CA ALA A 32 10.15 -15.87 26.68
C ALA A 32 8.85 -16.63 26.36
N ALA A 33 8.33 -16.47 25.14
CA ALA A 33 7.16 -17.21 24.69
C ALA A 33 7.42 -18.71 24.53
N ASP A 34 8.64 -19.11 24.13
CA ASP A 34 9.05 -20.51 24.05
C ASP A 34 9.07 -21.18 25.44
N VAL A 35 9.60 -20.48 26.43
CA VAL A 35 9.59 -20.94 27.83
C VAL A 35 8.15 -21.09 28.37
N ALA A 36 7.25 -20.22 27.94
CA ALA A 36 5.82 -20.27 28.28
C ALA A 36 5.03 -21.35 27.48
N GLY A 37 5.68 -22.10 26.59
CA GLY A 37 5.05 -23.14 25.77
C GLY A 37 4.15 -22.61 24.64
N ALA A 38 4.33 -21.38 24.19
CA ALA A 38 3.52 -20.78 23.14
C ALA A 38 3.80 -21.44 21.78
N SER A 39 2.74 -21.80 21.06
CA SER A 39 2.84 -22.30 19.69
C SER A 39 3.34 -21.21 18.72
N SER A 40 3.85 -21.63 17.54
CA SER A 40 4.31 -20.68 16.50
C SER A 40 3.20 -19.72 16.07
N TRP A 41 1.95 -20.18 16.01
CA TRP A 41 0.80 -19.34 15.68
C TRP A 41 0.51 -18.28 16.78
N GLN A 42 0.62 -18.66 18.04
CA GLN A 42 0.47 -17.74 19.17
C GLN A 42 1.58 -16.69 19.16
N LYS A 43 2.83 -17.10 18.96
CA LYS A 43 3.96 -16.16 18.82
C LYS A 43 3.75 -15.17 17.69
N PHE A 44 3.29 -15.62 16.53
CA PHE A 44 2.98 -14.75 15.40
C PHE A 44 1.84 -13.78 15.72
N LYS A 45 0.72 -14.27 16.25
CA LYS A 45 -0.50 -13.48 16.47
C LYS A 45 -0.37 -12.53 17.67
N ASP A 46 0.22 -12.98 18.77
CA ASP A 46 0.20 -12.27 20.05
C ASP A 46 1.44 -11.41 20.27
N ILE A 47 2.55 -11.72 19.59
CA ILE A 47 3.82 -10.99 19.69
C ILE A 47 4.14 -10.28 18.36
N GLY A 48 4.30 -11.05 17.29
CA GLY A 48 4.76 -10.54 16.00
C GLY A 48 3.84 -9.46 15.42
N LEU A 49 2.58 -9.81 15.18
CA LEU A 49 1.59 -8.91 14.58
C LEU A 49 1.38 -7.60 15.35
N PRO A 50 1.23 -7.59 16.70
CA PRO A 50 1.11 -6.35 17.45
C PRO A 50 2.34 -5.46 17.39
N LEU A 51 3.55 -6.04 17.42
CA LEU A 51 4.79 -5.28 17.41
C LEU A 51 5.07 -4.63 16.05
N ILE A 52 4.75 -5.30 14.93
CA ILE A 52 4.94 -4.74 13.58
C ILE A 52 3.75 -3.90 13.08
N ARG A 53 2.75 -3.65 13.90
CA ARG A 53 1.52 -2.94 13.49
C ARG A 53 1.80 -1.59 12.81
N GLY A 54 2.78 -0.82 13.31
CA GLY A 54 3.19 0.43 12.68
C GLY A 54 3.64 0.24 11.23
N HIS A 55 4.41 -0.82 10.98
CA HIS A 55 4.87 -1.18 9.63
C HIS A 55 3.72 -1.63 8.72
N ILE A 56 2.71 -2.34 9.28
CA ILE A 56 1.50 -2.71 8.53
C ILE A 56 0.75 -1.46 8.06
N VAL A 57 0.55 -0.47 8.93
CA VAL A 57 -0.09 0.79 8.54
C VAL A 57 0.72 1.53 7.48
N THR A 58 2.04 1.57 7.64
CA THR A 58 2.94 2.20 6.65
C THR A 58 2.85 1.49 5.30
N ASP A 59 2.88 0.16 5.28
CA ASP A 59 2.75 -0.63 4.05
C ASP A 59 1.41 -0.37 3.35
N LEU A 60 0.31 -0.37 4.09
CA LEU A 60 -1.02 -0.07 3.56
C LEU A 60 -1.09 1.31 2.91
N ILE A 61 -0.50 2.33 3.54
CA ILE A 61 -0.42 3.68 2.95
C ILE A 61 0.37 3.65 1.65
N LEU A 62 1.58 3.10 1.67
CA LEU A 62 2.49 3.08 0.53
C LEU A 62 1.91 2.30 -0.65
N ILE A 63 1.39 1.09 -0.42
CA ILE A 63 0.80 0.25 -1.46
C ILE A 63 -0.46 0.90 -2.05
N THR A 64 -1.32 1.49 -1.19
CA THR A 64 -2.53 2.18 -1.67
C THR A 64 -2.17 3.37 -2.54
N MET A 65 -1.27 4.25 -2.08
CA MET A 65 -0.83 5.41 -2.86
C MET A 65 -0.15 4.99 -4.16
N TRP A 66 0.71 3.98 -4.11
CA TRP A 66 1.41 3.48 -5.30
C TRP A 66 0.45 2.86 -6.31
N THR A 67 -0.50 2.03 -5.86
CA THR A 67 -1.49 1.40 -6.74
C THR A 67 -2.44 2.41 -7.35
N PHE A 68 -2.87 3.41 -6.57
CA PHE A 68 -3.75 4.47 -7.05
C PHE A 68 -3.09 5.35 -8.13
N ASN A 69 -1.78 5.58 -8.01
CA ASN A 69 -1.02 6.41 -8.95
C ASN A 69 -0.29 5.59 -10.03
N THR A 70 -0.57 4.27 -10.15
CA THR A 70 0.15 3.43 -11.10
C THR A 70 -0.14 3.81 -12.55
N PHE A 71 0.92 3.85 -13.36
CA PHE A 71 0.86 4.10 -14.79
C PHE A 71 1.18 2.86 -15.64
N THR A 72 1.62 1.78 -14.99
CA THR A 72 2.03 0.54 -15.65
C THR A 72 0.97 -0.07 -16.57
N PRO A 73 -0.34 -0.06 -16.25
CA PRO A 73 -1.37 -0.56 -17.16
C PRO A 73 -1.39 0.14 -18.51
N PHE A 74 -1.08 1.44 -18.55
CA PHE A 74 -1.01 2.19 -19.80
C PHE A 74 0.09 1.68 -20.73
N LEU A 75 1.27 1.38 -20.17
CA LEU A 75 2.40 0.86 -20.93
C LEU A 75 2.10 -0.52 -21.59
N LEU A 76 1.20 -1.29 -20.96
CA LEU A 76 0.83 -2.63 -21.43
C LEU A 76 -0.36 -2.63 -22.41
N THR A 77 -1.29 -1.71 -22.26
CA THR A 77 -2.59 -1.77 -22.95
C THR A 77 -2.97 -0.50 -23.68
N ASN A 78 -2.18 0.59 -23.51
CA ASN A 78 -2.50 1.93 -24.01
C ASN A 78 -3.95 2.38 -23.69
N GLY A 79 -4.47 1.96 -22.50
CA GLY A 79 -5.83 2.24 -22.08
C GLY A 79 -6.91 1.30 -22.66
N GLY A 80 -6.56 0.44 -23.62
CA GLY A 80 -7.49 -0.38 -24.38
C GLY A 80 -7.88 -1.73 -23.75
N PRO A 81 -8.85 -2.44 -24.34
CA PRO A 81 -9.75 -1.97 -25.37
C PRO A 81 -10.84 -1.05 -24.81
N SER A 82 -11.25 -0.04 -25.56
CA SER A 82 -12.36 0.87 -25.23
C SER A 82 -12.27 1.50 -23.83
N TYR A 83 -11.09 1.95 -23.42
CA TYR A 83 -10.80 2.56 -22.10
C TYR A 83 -11.06 1.68 -20.88
N ARG A 84 -11.25 0.36 -21.05
CA ARG A 84 -11.54 -0.58 -19.95
C ARG A 84 -10.41 -0.76 -18.95
N THR A 85 -9.20 -0.36 -19.30
CA THR A 85 -8.02 -0.39 -18.43
C THR A 85 -7.54 1.00 -18.04
N GLU A 86 -8.36 2.03 -18.31
CA GLU A 86 -8.04 3.41 -18.00
C GLU A 86 -8.22 3.66 -16.49
N LEU A 87 -7.12 3.91 -15.81
CA LEU A 87 -7.10 4.36 -14.43
C LEU A 87 -7.13 5.90 -14.40
N VAL A 88 -7.44 6.48 -13.22
CA VAL A 88 -7.49 7.94 -13.06
C VAL A 88 -6.15 8.59 -13.42
N SER A 89 -5.02 7.95 -13.10
CA SER A 89 -3.68 8.41 -13.48
C SER A 89 -3.47 8.44 -15.01
N ILE A 90 -3.99 7.44 -15.72
CA ILE A 90 -3.93 7.33 -17.18
C ILE A 90 -4.85 8.36 -17.81
N TYR A 91 -6.07 8.52 -17.30
CA TYR A 91 -7.00 9.56 -17.72
C TYR A 91 -6.39 10.96 -17.56
N ASN A 92 -5.75 11.22 -16.42
CA ASN A 92 -5.07 12.50 -16.18
C ASN A 92 -3.99 12.77 -17.22
N TYR A 93 -3.16 11.77 -17.52
CA TYR A 93 -2.13 11.88 -18.55
C TYR A 93 -2.72 12.17 -19.92
N ARG A 94 -3.76 11.44 -20.32
CA ARG A 94 -4.43 11.64 -21.61
C ARG A 94 -5.00 13.05 -21.75
N VAL A 95 -5.76 13.52 -20.76
CA VAL A 95 -6.36 14.86 -20.77
C VAL A 95 -5.29 15.95 -20.82
N ALA A 96 -4.22 15.79 -20.05
CA ALA A 96 -3.16 16.80 -19.99
C ALA A 96 -2.31 16.82 -21.26
N PHE A 97 -1.84 15.67 -21.73
CA PHE A 97 -0.78 15.59 -22.74
C PHE A 97 -1.28 15.18 -24.14
N ASN A 98 -2.33 14.37 -24.24
CA ASN A 98 -2.89 14.02 -25.56
C ASN A 98 -3.92 15.04 -26.03
N ASP A 99 -4.78 15.51 -25.10
CA ASP A 99 -5.84 16.48 -25.41
C ASP A 99 -5.36 17.94 -25.20
N PHE A 100 -4.13 18.13 -24.71
CA PHE A 100 -3.52 19.45 -24.41
C PHE A 100 -4.34 20.32 -23.46
N GLN A 101 -5.17 19.71 -22.60
CA GLN A 101 -6.02 20.41 -21.64
C GLN A 101 -5.35 20.46 -20.25
N PHE A 102 -4.23 21.17 -20.16
CA PHE A 102 -3.42 21.24 -18.94
C PHE A 102 -4.20 21.67 -17.69
N GLY A 103 -5.13 22.61 -17.83
CA GLY A 103 -5.97 23.06 -16.71
C GLY A 103 -6.85 21.95 -16.16
N LYS A 104 -7.46 21.13 -17.02
CA LYS A 104 -8.25 19.96 -16.58
C LYS A 104 -7.34 18.87 -15.99
N GLY A 105 -6.21 18.61 -16.61
CA GLY A 105 -5.22 17.67 -16.08
C GLY A 105 -4.76 18.08 -14.67
N ALA A 106 -4.44 19.35 -14.46
CA ALA A 106 -4.10 19.88 -13.15
C ALA A 106 -5.23 19.70 -12.13
N ALA A 107 -6.49 19.95 -12.50
CA ALA A 107 -7.63 19.74 -11.62
C ALA A 107 -7.79 18.27 -11.23
N VAL A 108 -7.65 17.34 -12.18
CA VAL A 108 -7.65 15.89 -11.88
C VAL A 108 -6.50 15.51 -10.95
N GLY A 109 -5.30 16.06 -11.16
CA GLY A 109 -4.15 15.85 -10.29
C GLY A 109 -4.40 16.31 -8.85
N VAL A 110 -5.05 17.47 -8.66
CA VAL A 110 -5.46 17.96 -7.33
C VAL A 110 -6.45 17.01 -6.67
N ILE A 111 -7.45 16.52 -7.42
CA ILE A 111 -8.42 15.53 -6.89
C ILE A 111 -7.71 14.26 -6.46
N MET A 112 -6.78 13.73 -7.27
CA MET A 112 -5.97 12.56 -6.93
C MET A 112 -5.16 12.78 -5.65
N MET A 113 -4.56 13.95 -5.50
CA MET A 113 -3.81 14.32 -4.29
C MET A 113 -4.70 14.33 -3.04
N LEU A 114 -5.90 14.92 -3.14
CA LEU A 114 -6.86 14.95 -2.02
C LEU A 114 -7.34 13.55 -1.62
N ILE A 115 -7.59 12.68 -2.60
CA ILE A 115 -7.96 11.28 -2.34
C ILE A 115 -6.81 10.54 -1.64
N ASN A 116 -5.57 10.68 -2.12
CA ASN A 116 -4.40 10.07 -1.49
C ASN A 116 -4.21 10.58 -0.05
N LEU A 117 -4.38 11.89 0.18
CA LEU A 117 -4.31 12.48 1.52
C LEU A 117 -5.40 11.92 2.44
N ALA A 118 -6.63 11.78 1.94
CA ALA A 118 -7.72 11.17 2.71
C ALA A 118 -7.39 9.73 3.12
N PHE A 119 -6.89 8.89 2.21
CA PHE A 119 -6.45 7.53 2.54
C PHE A 119 -5.35 7.53 3.59
N ALA A 120 -4.32 8.37 3.45
CA ALA A 120 -3.24 8.46 4.42
C ALA A 120 -3.77 8.84 5.82
N LEU A 121 -4.65 9.83 5.92
CA LEU A 121 -5.25 10.25 7.18
C LEU A 121 -6.12 9.15 7.82
N ILE A 122 -6.90 8.42 7.02
CA ILE A 122 -7.73 7.30 7.49
C ILE A 122 -6.82 6.20 8.09
N TYR A 123 -5.81 5.75 7.36
CA TYR A 123 -4.90 4.71 7.85
C TYR A 123 -4.14 5.14 9.10
N LEU A 124 -3.66 6.38 9.17
CA LEU A 124 -2.98 6.91 10.36
C LEU A 124 -3.93 6.98 11.56
N SER A 125 -5.19 7.36 11.36
CA SER A 125 -6.18 7.41 12.44
C SER A 125 -6.49 6.02 13.01
N ILE A 126 -6.58 5.01 12.14
CA ILE A 126 -6.78 3.61 12.54
C ILE A 126 -5.56 3.09 13.32
N GLY A 127 -4.36 3.42 12.85
CA GLY A 127 -3.11 3.02 13.50
C GLY A 127 -2.96 3.61 14.90
N ARG A 128 -3.37 4.87 15.10
CA ARG A 128 -3.29 5.57 16.39
C ARG A 128 -4.26 5.02 17.43
N LYS A 129 -5.52 4.75 17.08
CA LYS A 129 -6.57 4.31 18.03
C LYS A 129 -6.22 3.02 18.77
N LYS A 130 -5.32 2.21 18.28
CA LYS A 130 -4.92 0.94 18.90
C LYS A 130 -3.66 1.01 19.79
N LYS A 131 -3.00 2.18 19.91
CA LYS A 131 -1.79 2.36 20.73
C LYS A 131 -2.10 2.71 22.21
N VAL A 132 -3.37 2.99 22.54
CA VAL A 132 -3.81 3.50 23.88
C VAL A 132 -4.42 2.39 24.75
N ARG A 133 -4.17 1.09 24.45
CA ARG A 133 -4.55 0.00 25.37
C ARG A 133 -3.38 -0.92 25.66
#